data_24d3d85f89763294e058ef096c8504f3
#
_entry.id   24d3d85f89763294e058ef096c8504f3
#
_cell.length_a   1.000
_cell.length_b   1.000
_cell.length_c   1.000
_cell.angle_alpha   90.00
_cell.angle_beta   90.00
_cell.angle_gamma   90.00
#
_symmetry.space_group_name_H-M   'P 1'
#
loop_
_entity.id
_entity.type
_entity.pdbx_description
1 polymer ?
#
loop_
_entity_poly.entity_id
_entity_poly.type
_entity_poly.pdbx_seq_one_letter_code
_entity_poly.pdbx_strand_id
1 'polypeptide(L)'
;MKKMIYTGQSLVDCLNDRMINAKRRIWIASPYVGSLKEVQQILGGKWMRSSIEFKLLSDVDAGFIRKDTFDALTTSPNTEIRTLLSLHAKLYIIDDWCLITSANLTGTAFCRRYEVGNVLNDISEAVQLFDEWWQMG
;
A
#
# COMPACT_ATOMS: atom_id res chain seq x y z
N MET A 1 2.18 15.06 -22.43
CA MET A 1 1.82 13.66 -22.16
C MET A 1 1.94 13.37 -20.66
N LYS A 2 0.95 12.73 -20.09
CA LYS A 2 0.96 12.41 -18.65
C LYS A 2 1.95 11.27 -18.38
N LYS A 3 2.82 11.45 -17.40
CA LYS A 3 3.75 10.40 -17.00
C LYS A 3 2.99 9.25 -16.32
N MET A 4 3.26 8.03 -16.71
CA MET A 4 2.60 6.84 -16.18
C MET A 4 3.56 5.83 -15.56
N ILE A 5 4.83 5.84 -15.96
CA ILE A 5 5.85 4.91 -15.46
C ILE A 5 6.81 5.67 -14.54
N TYR A 6 7.01 5.12 -13.35
CA TYR A 6 7.87 5.69 -12.31
C TYR A 6 8.87 4.66 -11.85
N THR A 7 10.10 5.10 -11.59
CA THR A 7 11.18 4.25 -11.07
C THR A 7 12.00 5.03 -10.05
N GLY A 8 12.76 4.31 -9.21
CA GLY A 8 13.71 4.92 -8.28
C GLY A 8 13.07 5.99 -7.39
N GLN A 9 13.73 7.15 -7.28
CA GLN A 9 13.26 8.23 -6.43
C GLN A 9 11.92 8.80 -6.88
N SER A 10 11.65 8.82 -8.20
CA SER A 10 10.36 9.31 -8.70
C SER A 10 9.19 8.43 -8.25
N LEU A 11 9.42 7.12 -8.12
CA LEU A 11 8.40 6.19 -7.62
C LEU A 11 8.09 6.48 -6.15
N VAL A 12 9.13 6.63 -5.32
CA VAL A 12 8.98 6.98 -3.90
C VAL A 12 8.26 8.31 -3.74
N ASP A 13 8.68 9.32 -4.50
CA ASP A 13 8.13 10.67 -4.40
C ASP A 13 6.66 10.71 -4.79
N CYS A 14 6.27 10.03 -5.86
CA CYS A 14 4.86 10.02 -6.28
C CYS A 14 3.97 9.32 -5.26
N LEU A 15 4.44 8.22 -4.66
CA LEU A 15 3.69 7.53 -3.61
C LEU A 15 3.57 8.38 -2.36
N ASN A 16 4.68 8.97 -1.89
CA ASN A 16 4.68 9.83 -0.71
C ASN A 16 3.76 11.03 -0.88
N ASP A 17 3.79 11.65 -2.06
CA ASP A 17 2.92 12.80 -2.35
C ASP A 17 1.43 12.42 -2.21
N ARG A 18 1.05 11.27 -2.75
CA ARG A 18 -0.33 10.79 -2.65
C ARG A 18 -0.71 10.42 -1.22
N MET A 19 0.21 9.81 -0.47
CA MET A 19 -0.03 9.48 0.94
C MET A 19 -0.25 10.72 1.80
N ILE A 20 0.58 11.75 1.61
CA ILE A 20 0.48 13.01 2.35
C ILE A 20 -0.84 13.73 2.05
N ASN A 21 -1.33 13.64 0.82
CA ASN A 21 -2.53 14.32 0.37
C ASN A 21 -3.79 13.46 0.43
N ALA A 22 -3.73 12.26 1.01
CA ALA A 22 -4.88 11.37 1.12
C ALA A 22 -5.99 11.99 1.96
N LYS A 23 -7.25 11.81 1.52
CA LYS A 23 -8.43 12.41 2.16
C LYS A 23 -9.49 11.41 2.59
N ARG A 24 -9.62 10.28 1.89
CA ARG A 24 -10.71 9.32 2.11
C ARG A 24 -10.23 7.91 2.38
N ARG A 25 -9.32 7.39 1.55
CA ARG A 25 -8.91 5.99 1.66
C ARG A 25 -7.46 5.77 1.27
N ILE A 26 -6.85 4.79 1.94
CA ILE A 26 -5.56 4.20 1.57
C ILE A 26 -5.77 2.69 1.62
N TRP A 27 -5.82 2.05 0.45
CA TRP A 27 -6.00 0.61 0.32
C TRP A 27 -4.74 0.01 -0.31
N ILE A 28 -4.11 -0.92 0.39
CA ILE A 28 -2.83 -1.48 -0.04
C ILE A 28 -2.94 -3.00 -0.10
N ALA A 29 -2.48 -3.59 -1.21
CA ALA A 29 -2.17 -5.01 -1.29
C ALA A 29 -0.65 -5.15 -1.36
N SER A 30 -0.06 -5.87 -0.42
CA SER A 30 1.38 -6.12 -0.39
C SER A 30 1.65 -7.37 0.45
N PRO A 31 2.28 -8.43 -0.11
CA PRO A 31 2.56 -9.63 0.66
C PRO A 31 3.62 -9.42 1.74
N TYR A 32 4.67 -8.65 1.44
CA TYR A 32 5.72 -8.31 2.39
C TYR A 32 5.50 -6.91 2.93
N VAL A 33 5.52 -6.76 4.25
CA VAL A 33 5.35 -5.46 4.92
C VAL A 33 6.48 -5.29 5.92
N GLY A 34 7.23 -4.21 5.79
CA GLY A 34 8.44 -3.95 6.57
C GLY A 34 8.16 -3.54 8.01
N SER A 35 9.22 -3.12 8.71
CA SER A 35 9.12 -2.63 10.08
C SER A 35 8.24 -1.38 10.14
N LEU A 36 7.73 -1.06 11.33
CA LEU A 36 6.90 0.13 11.54
C LEU A 36 7.62 1.40 11.08
N LYS A 37 8.91 1.52 11.36
CA LYS A 37 9.72 2.66 10.94
C LYS A 37 9.74 2.81 9.42
N GLU A 38 9.98 1.72 8.69
CA GLU A 38 9.99 1.71 7.22
C GLU A 38 8.62 2.08 6.66
N VAL A 39 7.57 1.48 7.19
CA VAL A 39 6.20 1.72 6.75
C VAL A 39 5.80 3.17 6.97
N GLN A 40 6.14 3.74 8.13
CA GLN A 40 5.84 5.15 8.42
C GLN A 40 6.60 6.12 7.53
N GLN A 41 7.81 5.77 7.10
CA GLN A 41 8.56 6.59 6.14
C GLN A 41 7.86 6.66 4.78
N ILE A 42 7.15 5.60 4.40
CA ILE A 42 6.41 5.53 3.13
C ILE A 42 5.01 6.15 3.28
N LEU A 43 4.28 5.76 4.32
CA LEU A 43 2.88 6.15 4.52
C LEU A 43 2.72 7.55 5.12
N GLY A 44 3.72 8.03 5.85
CA GLY A 44 3.56 9.25 6.65
C GLY A 44 2.62 9.03 7.83
N GLY A 45 1.93 10.07 8.28
CA GLY A 45 1.05 10.03 9.43
C GLY A 45 -0.45 10.00 9.13
N LYS A 46 -0.84 10.16 7.87
CA LYS A 46 -2.26 10.27 7.49
C LYS A 46 -3.07 9.00 7.71
N TRP A 47 -2.44 7.84 7.56
CA TRP A 47 -3.12 6.56 7.70
C TRP A 47 -3.76 6.34 9.09
N MET A 48 -3.26 7.04 10.11
CA MET A 48 -3.81 6.96 11.49
C MET A 48 -5.02 7.85 11.71
N ARG A 49 -5.37 8.72 10.78
CA ARG A 49 -6.49 9.64 10.95
C ARG A 49 -7.82 8.91 10.78
N SER A 50 -8.77 9.18 11.67
CA SER A 50 -10.09 8.55 11.65
C SER A 50 -10.88 8.83 10.37
N SER A 51 -10.57 9.91 9.65
CA SER A 51 -11.20 10.27 8.38
C SER A 51 -10.70 9.43 7.20
N ILE A 52 -9.60 8.68 7.38
CA ILE A 52 -9.02 7.83 6.35
C ILE A 52 -9.41 6.39 6.60
N GLU A 53 -10.03 5.74 5.62
CA GLU A 53 -10.26 4.30 5.64
C GLU A 53 -8.98 3.59 5.18
N PHE A 54 -8.30 2.90 6.08
CA PHE A 54 -7.07 2.19 5.78
C PHE A 54 -7.33 0.69 5.72
N LYS A 55 -7.03 0.08 4.58
CA LYS A 55 -7.12 -1.37 4.39
C LYS A 55 -5.78 -1.92 3.91
N LEU A 56 -5.29 -2.95 4.58
CA LEU A 56 -4.11 -3.68 4.16
C LEU A 56 -4.46 -5.14 3.91
N LEU A 57 -4.26 -5.58 2.68
CA LEU A 57 -4.37 -6.98 2.31
C LEU A 57 -2.96 -7.54 2.16
N SER A 58 -2.66 -8.59 2.91
CA SER A 58 -1.32 -9.18 2.96
C SER A 58 -1.44 -10.70 3.08
N ASP A 59 -0.33 -11.41 3.08
CA ASP A 59 -0.31 -12.83 3.43
C ASP A 59 0.28 -12.96 4.84
N VAL A 60 -0.53 -12.66 5.84
CA VAL A 60 -0.12 -12.62 7.25
C VAL A 60 0.31 -14.00 7.73
N ASP A 61 -0.37 -15.05 7.28
CA ASP A 61 -0.09 -16.42 7.71
C ASP A 61 1.27 -16.92 7.22
N ALA A 62 1.80 -16.33 6.14
CA ALA A 62 3.13 -16.64 5.66
C ALA A 62 4.25 -16.00 6.50
N GLY A 63 3.88 -15.13 7.46
CA GLY A 63 4.86 -14.47 8.33
C GLY A 63 5.62 -13.33 7.66
N PHE A 64 5.09 -12.74 6.61
CA PHE A 64 5.77 -11.70 5.83
C PHE A 64 5.49 -10.28 6.31
N ILE A 65 4.72 -10.12 7.39
CA ILE A 65 4.52 -8.82 8.03
C ILE A 65 5.24 -8.78 9.37
N ARG A 66 5.96 -7.68 9.64
CA ARG A 66 6.67 -7.50 10.91
C ARG A 66 5.67 -7.29 12.04
N LYS A 67 5.98 -7.88 13.20
CA LYS A 67 5.08 -7.86 14.37
C LYS A 67 4.78 -6.44 14.85
N ASP A 68 5.78 -5.56 14.91
CA ASP A 68 5.58 -4.18 15.36
C ASP A 68 4.63 -3.41 14.44
N THR A 69 4.73 -3.63 13.14
CA THR A 69 3.83 -3.03 12.15
C THR A 69 2.41 -3.58 12.30
N PHE A 70 2.28 -4.89 12.41
CA PHE A 70 0.98 -5.54 12.61
C PHE A 70 0.27 -5.00 13.85
N ASP A 71 1.00 -4.94 14.97
CA ASP A 71 0.43 -4.47 16.23
C ASP A 71 0.00 -3.00 16.14
N ALA A 72 0.80 -2.14 15.52
CA ALA A 72 0.46 -0.73 15.35
C ALA A 72 -0.78 -0.54 14.46
N LEU A 73 -0.84 -1.28 13.35
CA LEU A 73 -1.98 -1.18 12.42
C LEU A 73 -3.27 -1.69 13.07
N THR A 74 -3.21 -2.80 13.82
CA THR A 74 -4.40 -3.38 14.44
C THR A 74 -4.94 -2.56 15.62
N THR A 75 -4.12 -1.68 16.21
CA THR A 75 -4.58 -0.81 17.30
C THR A 75 -5.22 0.49 16.82
N SER A 76 -5.07 0.83 15.54
CA SER A 76 -5.69 2.04 14.97
C SER A 76 -7.14 1.76 14.57
N PRO A 77 -8.13 2.53 15.06
CA PRO A 77 -9.54 2.20 14.86
C PRO A 77 -10.02 2.33 13.40
N ASN A 78 -9.30 3.10 12.58
CA ASN A 78 -9.63 3.28 11.16
C ASN A 78 -8.97 2.23 10.25
N THR A 79 -8.25 1.27 10.81
CA THR A 79 -7.41 0.34 10.06
C THR A 79 -7.96 -1.08 10.16
N GLU A 80 -7.98 -1.77 9.02
CA GLU A 80 -8.31 -3.19 8.97
C GLU A 80 -7.26 -3.93 8.14
N ILE A 81 -6.81 -5.08 8.65
CA ILE A 81 -5.89 -5.97 7.95
C ILE A 81 -6.62 -7.28 7.67
N ARG A 82 -6.52 -7.76 6.44
CA ARG A 82 -6.97 -9.10 6.07
C ARG A 82 -5.84 -9.88 5.44
N THR A 83 -5.88 -11.19 5.61
CA THR A 83 -4.90 -12.09 5.00
C THR A 83 -5.51 -12.79 3.80
N LEU A 84 -4.77 -12.88 2.72
CA LEU A 84 -5.14 -13.67 1.55
C LEU A 84 -3.97 -14.57 1.21
N LEU A 85 -4.20 -15.89 1.31
CA LEU A 85 -3.17 -16.90 1.05
C LEU A 85 -2.66 -16.77 -0.38
N SER A 86 -1.34 -16.79 -0.52
CA SER A 86 -0.66 -16.69 -1.82
C SER A 86 -0.79 -15.33 -2.51
N LEU A 87 -1.20 -14.29 -1.81
CA LEU A 87 -1.18 -12.94 -2.36
C LEU A 87 0.26 -12.57 -2.75
N HIS A 88 0.45 -12.11 -3.98
CA HIS A 88 1.76 -11.62 -4.43
C HIS A 88 1.68 -10.26 -5.14
N ALA A 89 0.48 -9.73 -5.33
CA ALA A 89 0.27 -8.43 -5.96
C ALA A 89 0.73 -7.28 -5.06
N LYS A 90 1.21 -6.20 -5.68
CA LYS A 90 1.56 -4.95 -5.01
C LYS A 90 0.74 -3.84 -5.65
N LEU A 91 -0.21 -3.33 -4.90
CA LEU A 91 -1.23 -2.39 -5.39
C LEU A 91 -1.50 -1.35 -4.32
N TYR A 92 -1.46 -0.08 -4.71
CA TYR A 92 -1.69 1.05 -3.81
C TYR A 92 -2.82 1.90 -4.38
N ILE A 93 -3.96 1.92 -3.70
CA ILE A 93 -5.11 2.76 -4.06
C ILE A 93 -5.23 3.86 -3.01
N ILE A 94 -5.07 5.10 -3.43
CA ILE A 94 -5.14 6.28 -2.55
C ILE A 94 -6.16 7.24 -3.16
N ASP A 95 -7.31 7.40 -2.52
CA ASP A 95 -8.45 8.15 -3.06
C ASP A 95 -8.77 7.66 -4.48
N ASP A 96 -8.65 8.52 -5.49
CA ASP A 96 -8.94 8.17 -6.90
C ASP A 96 -7.66 7.90 -7.71
N TRP A 97 -6.56 7.61 -7.04
CA TRP A 97 -5.27 7.33 -7.65
C TRP A 97 -4.87 5.88 -7.37
N CYS A 98 -4.23 5.25 -8.34
CA CYS A 98 -3.79 3.86 -8.21
C CYS A 98 -2.42 3.64 -8.82
N LEU A 99 -1.55 2.97 -8.06
CA LEU A 99 -0.23 2.53 -8.48
C LEU A 99 -0.18 1.01 -8.46
N ILE A 100 0.19 0.41 -9.57
CA ILE A 100 0.58 -1.01 -9.66
C ILE A 100 2.09 -1.03 -9.77
N THR A 101 2.76 -1.81 -8.92
CA THR A 101 4.21 -1.77 -8.85
C THR A 101 4.79 -3.14 -8.48
N SER A 102 6.07 -3.32 -8.75
CA SER A 102 6.86 -4.46 -8.27
C SER A 102 7.24 -4.31 -6.79
N ALA A 103 7.10 -3.10 -6.21
CA ALA A 103 7.61 -2.76 -4.89
C ALA A 103 6.65 -3.16 -3.76
N ASN A 104 7.12 -4.02 -2.84
CA ASN A 104 6.44 -4.29 -1.59
C ASN A 104 6.46 -3.06 -0.67
N LEU A 105 5.59 -3.04 0.34
CA LEU A 105 5.56 -1.99 1.37
C LEU A 105 6.73 -2.20 2.34
N THR A 106 7.95 -2.01 1.83
CA THR A 106 9.20 -2.17 2.58
C THR A 106 10.19 -1.07 2.20
N GLY A 107 11.06 -0.71 3.14
CA GLY A 107 12.14 0.23 2.85
C GLY A 107 13.13 -0.30 1.83
N THR A 108 13.42 -1.61 1.87
CA THR A 108 14.32 -2.26 0.91
C THR A 108 13.81 -2.12 -0.51
N ALA A 109 12.52 -2.37 -0.75
CA ALA A 109 11.93 -2.27 -2.09
C ALA A 109 12.08 -0.85 -2.66
N PHE A 110 11.72 0.17 -1.87
CA PHE A 110 11.70 1.54 -2.37
C PHE A 110 13.06 2.22 -2.37
N CYS A 111 14.02 1.78 -1.57
CA CYS A 111 15.30 2.48 -1.41
C CYS A 111 16.51 1.74 -1.99
N ARG A 112 16.44 0.42 -2.17
CA ARG A 112 17.61 -0.40 -2.49
C ARG A 112 17.48 -1.29 -3.72
N ARG A 113 16.28 -1.36 -4.32
CA ARG A 113 16.03 -2.25 -5.45
C ARG A 113 15.61 -1.49 -6.68
N TYR A 114 15.82 -2.09 -7.83
CA TYR A 114 15.28 -1.58 -9.09
C TYR A 114 13.82 -1.97 -9.18
N GLU A 115 12.94 -1.03 -8.87
CA GLU A 115 11.50 -1.24 -8.87
C GLU A 115 10.85 -0.34 -9.91
N VAL A 116 9.69 -0.76 -10.40
CA VAL A 116 8.90 0.02 -11.36
C VAL A 116 7.46 0.13 -10.87
N GLY A 117 6.82 1.25 -11.20
CA GLY A 117 5.41 1.45 -10.92
C GLY A 117 4.70 2.06 -12.11
N ASN A 118 3.46 1.66 -12.30
CA ASN A 118 2.57 2.20 -13.32
C ASN A 118 1.36 2.85 -12.64
N VAL A 119 1.14 4.12 -12.93
CA VAL A 119 -0.02 4.88 -12.45
C VAL A 119 -1.14 4.73 -13.47
N LEU A 120 -2.31 4.27 -13.02
CA LEU A 120 -3.44 4.01 -13.90
C LEU A 120 -4.22 5.29 -14.18
N ASN A 121 -4.70 5.45 -15.41
CA ASN A 121 -5.61 6.53 -15.79
C ASN A 121 -7.02 6.29 -15.26
N ASP A 122 -7.50 5.06 -15.36
CA ASP A 122 -8.82 4.64 -14.87
C ASP A 122 -8.58 3.56 -13.80
N ILE A 123 -9.06 3.80 -12.59
CA ILE A 123 -8.84 2.90 -11.45
C ILE A 123 -10.00 1.94 -11.21
N SER A 124 -11.05 1.97 -12.01
CA SER A 124 -12.27 1.18 -11.78
C SER A 124 -12.00 -0.31 -11.64
N GLU A 125 -11.21 -0.88 -12.53
CA GLU A 125 -10.87 -2.30 -12.49
C GLU A 125 -10.02 -2.64 -11.27
N ALA A 126 -9.08 -1.77 -10.90
CA ALA A 126 -8.21 -1.99 -9.75
C ALA A 126 -9.01 -1.95 -8.44
N VAL A 127 -9.94 -1.02 -8.30
CA VAL A 127 -10.82 -0.94 -7.13
C VAL A 127 -11.70 -2.19 -7.04
N GLN A 128 -12.28 -2.61 -8.15
CA GLN A 128 -13.11 -3.83 -8.20
C GLN A 128 -12.29 -5.07 -7.82
N LEU A 129 -11.09 -5.19 -8.36
CA LEU A 129 -10.20 -6.32 -8.06
C LEU A 129 -9.81 -6.34 -6.57
N PHE A 130 -9.44 -5.20 -6.02
CA PHE A 130 -9.12 -5.10 -4.60
C PHE A 130 -10.31 -5.52 -3.73
N ASP A 131 -11.50 -5.04 -4.04
CA ASP A 131 -12.71 -5.41 -3.31
C ASP A 131 -13.00 -6.91 -3.38
N GLU A 132 -12.85 -7.53 -4.54
CA GLU A 132 -13.03 -8.98 -4.71
C GLU A 132 -12.06 -9.76 -3.82
N TRP A 133 -10.78 -9.40 -3.87
CA TRP A 133 -9.76 -10.06 -3.04
C TRP A 133 -9.97 -9.77 -1.56
N TRP A 134 -10.40 -8.57 -1.22
CA TRP A 134 -10.70 -8.19 0.16
C TRP A 134 -11.81 -9.07 0.76
N GLN A 135 -12.84 -9.36 -0.02
CA GLN A 135 -13.92 -10.23 0.42
C GLN A 135 -13.48 -11.69 0.58
N MET A 136 -12.44 -12.11 -0.12
CA MET A 136 -11.88 -13.46 0.00
C MET A 136 -10.98 -13.62 1.23
N GLY A 137 -10.42 -12.54 1.70
CA GLY A 137 -9.49 -12.52 2.82
C GLY A 137 -10.08 -12.59 4.21
#